data_450c2252135eb535d6265ee58b36411a
#
_entry.id   450c2252135eb535d6265ee58b36411a
#
_cell.length_a   1.000
_cell.length_b   1.000
_cell.length_c   1.000
_cell.angle_alpha   90.00
_cell.angle_beta   90.00
_cell.angle_gamma   90.00
#
_symmetry.space_group_name_H-M   'P 1'
#
loop_
_entity.id
_entity.type
_entity.pdbx_description
1 polymer ?
#
loop_
_entity_poly.entity_id
_entity_poly.type
_entity_poly.pdbx_seq_one_letter_code
_entity_poly.pdbx_strand_id
1 'polypeptide(L)'
;MQAVEKTFKERLIDFTMYCRERQFVLGPQETRDAFAIAEMGYALDRKMFQYSLKAIYCKRKEHFDRFDEMFQRFWSRYYEDKLEKRQKQIKQLKKEKETATVIFLGTEFKLPKKEVQEQEAKQTVGANESIRL
;
A
#
# COMPACT_ATOMS: atom_id res chain seq x y z
N MET A 1 27.20 -14.40 -7.13
CA MET A 1 26.00 -14.74 -6.38
C MET A 1 24.91 -13.72 -6.66
N GLN A 2 23.84 -14.20 -7.18
CA GLN A 2 22.71 -13.33 -7.38
C GLN A 2 22.05 -13.01 -6.04
N ALA A 3 21.84 -11.72 -5.80
CA ALA A 3 21.09 -11.30 -4.64
C ALA A 3 19.64 -11.72 -4.86
N VAL A 4 19.21 -12.75 -4.17
CA VAL A 4 17.81 -13.17 -4.20
C VAL A 4 17.03 -12.18 -3.36
N GLU A 5 16.02 -11.55 -3.95
CA GLU A 5 15.13 -10.69 -3.18
C GLU A 5 14.46 -11.50 -2.08
N LYS A 6 14.58 -11.04 -0.85
CA LYS A 6 13.92 -11.67 0.28
C LYS A 6 12.42 -11.47 0.16
N THR A 7 11.67 -12.51 0.47
CA THR A 7 10.22 -12.39 0.54
C THR A 7 9.82 -11.47 1.69
N PHE A 8 8.60 -10.99 1.65
CA PHE A 8 8.07 -10.16 2.74
C PHE A 8 8.14 -10.90 4.09
N LYS A 9 7.81 -12.18 4.09
CA LYS A 9 7.85 -12.99 5.31
C LYS A 9 9.25 -13.07 5.88
N GLU A 10 10.26 -13.27 5.03
CA GLU A 10 11.65 -13.29 5.46
C GLU A 10 12.08 -11.96 6.04
N ARG A 11 11.66 -10.86 5.43
CA ARG A 11 11.94 -9.51 5.93
C ARG A 11 11.30 -9.27 7.29
N LEU A 12 10.08 -9.76 7.48
CA LEU A 12 9.38 -9.62 8.75
C LEU A 12 10.07 -10.41 9.86
N ILE A 13 10.55 -11.61 9.54
CA ILE A 13 11.34 -12.40 10.48
C ILE A 13 12.64 -11.66 10.82
N ASP A 14 13.35 -11.14 9.84
CA ASP A 14 14.57 -10.38 10.04
C ASP A 14 14.31 -9.15 10.92
N PHE A 15 13.21 -8.45 10.68
CA PHE A 15 12.84 -7.30 11.50
C PHE A 15 12.54 -7.70 12.95
N THR A 16 11.87 -8.83 13.14
CA THR A 16 11.59 -9.35 14.48
C THR A 16 12.90 -9.66 15.21
N MET A 17 13.86 -10.27 14.53
CA MET A 17 15.17 -10.53 15.10
C MET A 17 15.93 -9.24 15.39
N TYR A 18 15.83 -8.26 14.48
CA TYR A 18 16.42 -6.94 14.66
C TYR A 18 15.90 -6.27 15.94
N CYS A 19 14.59 -6.38 16.18
CA CYS A 19 13.97 -5.86 17.40
C CYS A 19 14.44 -6.61 18.66
N ARG A 20 14.53 -7.94 18.57
CA ARG A 20 15.01 -8.75 19.69
C ARG A 20 16.44 -8.37 20.10
N GLU A 21 17.30 -8.14 19.12
CA GLU A 21 18.67 -7.71 19.37
C GLU A 21 18.74 -6.38 20.12
N ARG A 22 17.69 -5.58 19.98
CA ARG A 22 17.57 -4.28 20.65
C ARG A 22 16.69 -4.33 21.88
N GLN A 23 16.60 -5.52 22.49
CA GLN A 23 15.93 -5.74 23.76
C GLN A 23 14.42 -5.64 23.75
N PHE A 24 13.80 -5.86 22.60
CA PHE A 24 12.37 -6.07 22.52
C PHE A 24 12.06 -7.52 22.90
N VAL A 25 11.11 -7.71 23.81
CA VAL A 25 10.71 -9.04 24.25
C VAL A 25 9.63 -9.55 23.32
N LEU A 26 10.05 -10.30 22.31
CA LEU A 26 9.16 -10.83 21.28
C LEU A 26 9.21 -12.36 21.29
N GLY A 27 8.07 -12.97 21.51
CA GLY A 27 7.92 -14.42 21.48
C GLY A 27 7.20 -14.88 20.21
N PRO A 28 6.86 -16.19 20.16
CA PRO A 28 6.14 -16.74 19.02
C PRO A 28 4.76 -16.08 18.80
N GLN A 29 4.12 -15.63 19.86
CA GLN A 29 2.79 -15.02 19.76
C GLN A 29 2.85 -13.70 18.99
N GLU A 30 3.81 -12.85 19.32
CA GLU A 30 3.99 -11.57 18.65
C GLU A 30 4.34 -11.77 17.17
N THR A 31 5.14 -12.78 16.88
CA THR A 31 5.48 -13.13 15.51
C THR A 31 4.24 -13.57 14.72
N ARG A 32 3.40 -14.39 15.32
CA ARG A 32 2.15 -14.83 14.71
C ARG A 32 1.21 -13.66 14.45
N ASP A 33 1.08 -12.76 15.43
CA ASP A 33 0.23 -11.59 15.30
C ASP A 33 0.72 -10.68 14.16
N ALA A 34 2.04 -10.53 14.03
CA ALA A 34 2.63 -9.75 12.95
C ALA A 34 2.32 -10.34 11.59
N PHE A 35 2.43 -11.66 11.44
CA PHE A 35 2.05 -12.33 10.21
C PHE A 35 0.56 -12.19 9.92
N ALA A 36 -0.27 -12.29 10.95
CA ALA A 36 -1.71 -12.15 10.80
C ALA A 36 -2.12 -10.77 10.27
N ILE A 37 -1.54 -9.69 10.80
CA ILE A 37 -1.85 -8.35 10.30
C ILE A 37 -1.34 -8.15 8.87
N ALA A 38 -0.22 -8.77 8.52
CA ALA A 38 0.29 -8.71 7.16
C ALA A 38 -0.66 -9.43 6.18
N GLU A 39 -1.19 -10.58 6.58
CA GLU A 39 -2.15 -11.32 5.77
C GLU A 39 -3.48 -10.57 5.60
N MET A 40 -3.86 -9.77 6.59
CA MET A 40 -5.05 -8.90 6.48
C MET A 40 -4.87 -7.73 5.52
N GLY A 41 -3.67 -7.51 5.00
CA GLY A 41 -3.40 -6.43 4.07
C GLY A 41 -2.85 -5.17 4.71
N TYR A 42 -2.65 -5.13 6.01
CA TYR A 42 -2.12 -3.94 6.69
C TYR A 42 -0.69 -3.60 6.26
N ALA A 43 0.05 -4.58 5.74
CA ALA A 43 1.40 -4.36 5.24
C ALA A 43 1.45 -3.57 3.93
N LEU A 44 0.32 -3.41 3.24
CA LEU A 44 0.25 -2.65 2.00
C LEU A 44 0.42 -1.15 2.22
N ASP A 45 0.05 -0.65 3.39
CA ASP A 45 0.23 0.74 3.79
C ASP A 45 1.31 0.81 4.87
N ARG A 46 2.37 1.58 4.60
CA ARG A 46 3.49 1.73 5.53
C ARG A 46 3.06 2.21 6.91
N LYS A 47 2.22 3.23 6.96
CA LYS A 47 1.77 3.79 8.24
C LYS A 47 0.93 2.81 9.03
N MET A 48 0.02 2.14 8.35
CA MET A 48 -0.86 1.15 8.98
C MET A 48 -0.05 -0.02 9.53
N PHE A 49 0.92 -0.49 8.77
CA PHE A 49 1.81 -1.55 9.20
C PHE A 49 2.65 -1.13 10.40
N GLN A 50 3.20 0.09 10.35
CA GLN A 50 4.00 0.64 11.44
C GLN A 50 3.20 0.71 12.74
N TYR A 51 2.00 1.25 12.69
CA TYR A 51 1.15 1.37 13.87
C TYR A 51 0.70 0.00 14.39
N SER A 52 0.37 -0.91 13.50
CA SER A 52 -0.07 -2.25 13.89
C SER A 52 1.04 -3.04 14.56
N LEU A 53 2.23 -3.02 13.98
CA LEU A 53 3.40 -3.67 14.60
C LEU A 53 3.79 -3.00 15.90
N LYS A 54 3.71 -1.69 15.97
CA LYS A 54 4.00 -0.95 17.20
C LYS A 54 3.11 -1.40 18.35
N ALA A 55 1.84 -1.60 18.06
CA ALA A 55 0.89 -2.07 19.06
C ALA A 55 1.22 -3.48 19.57
N ILE A 56 1.76 -4.33 18.69
CA ILE A 56 2.08 -5.71 19.03
C ILE A 56 3.45 -5.82 19.71
N TYR A 57 4.45 -5.12 19.21
CA TYR A 57 5.84 -5.29 19.61
C TYR A 57 6.23 -4.43 20.80
N CYS A 58 5.59 -3.28 21.00
CA CYS A 58 5.94 -2.36 22.06
C CYS A 58 5.13 -2.65 23.31
N LYS A 59 5.83 -3.01 24.39
CA LYS A 59 5.19 -3.32 25.68
C LYS A 59 5.52 -2.27 26.75
N ARG A 60 6.51 -1.43 26.49
CA ARG A 60 6.97 -0.39 27.40
C ARG A 60 7.06 0.94 26.66
N LYS A 61 6.98 2.04 27.37
CA LYS A 61 7.11 3.37 26.80
C LYS A 61 8.41 3.57 26.04
N GLU A 62 9.50 3.02 26.55
CA GLU A 62 10.81 3.08 25.90
C GLU A 62 10.79 2.43 24.52
N HIS A 63 10.05 1.34 24.39
CA HIS A 63 9.88 0.65 23.10
C HIS A 63 9.13 1.52 22.11
N PHE A 64 8.09 2.23 22.55
CA PHE A 64 7.33 3.12 21.68
C PHE A 64 8.20 4.24 21.09
N ASP A 65 9.04 4.83 21.93
CA ASP A 65 9.90 5.94 21.51
C ASP A 65 10.95 5.50 20.49
N ARG A 66 11.45 4.28 20.59
CA ARG A 66 12.48 3.75 19.73
C ARG A 66 11.94 3.07 18.47
N PHE A 67 10.73 2.56 18.54
CA PHE A 67 10.16 1.71 17.48
C PHE A 67 10.05 2.44 16.15
N ASP A 68 9.57 3.66 16.16
CA ASP A 68 9.35 4.42 14.92
C ASP A 68 10.65 4.59 14.12
N GLU A 69 11.73 4.93 14.81
CA GLU A 69 13.04 5.07 14.18
C GLU A 69 13.55 3.73 13.65
N MET A 70 13.42 2.68 14.43
CA MET A 70 13.82 1.34 14.03
C MET A 70 13.04 0.85 12.82
N PHE A 71 11.73 1.09 12.82
CA PHE A 71 10.86 0.72 11.72
C PHE A 71 11.27 1.45 10.44
N GLN A 72 11.47 2.75 10.52
CA GLN A 72 11.87 3.53 9.35
C GLN A 72 13.21 3.09 8.78
N ARG A 73 14.19 2.85 9.64
CA ARG A 73 15.52 2.38 9.19
C ARG A 73 15.44 1.03 8.48
N PHE A 74 14.63 0.14 8.98
CA PHE A 74 14.54 -1.22 8.44
C PHE A 74 13.66 -1.29 7.19
N TRP A 75 12.52 -0.60 7.19
CA TRP A 75 11.48 -0.78 6.18
C TRP A 75 11.45 0.29 5.10
N SER A 76 12.13 1.42 5.27
CA SER A 76 12.04 2.54 4.32
C SER A 76 12.40 2.11 2.90
N ARG A 77 13.49 1.38 2.74
CA ARG A 77 13.94 0.93 1.43
C ARG A 77 12.93 0.01 0.76
N TYR A 78 12.35 -0.89 1.53
CA TYR A 78 11.33 -1.79 1.02
C TYR A 78 10.11 -1.04 0.47
N TYR A 79 9.63 -0.05 1.20
CA TYR A 79 8.47 0.73 0.77
C TYR A 79 8.81 1.70 -0.36
N GLU A 80 10.00 2.25 -0.39
CA GLU A 80 10.46 3.06 -1.50
C GLU A 80 10.52 2.26 -2.79
N ASP A 81 11.09 1.05 -2.74
CA ASP A 81 11.15 0.16 -3.89
C ASP A 81 9.76 -0.22 -4.39
N LYS A 82 8.83 -0.50 -3.48
CA LYS A 82 7.46 -0.80 -3.84
C LYS A 82 6.76 0.39 -4.48
N LEU A 83 6.98 1.57 -3.96
CA LEU A 83 6.41 2.79 -4.51
C LEU A 83 6.91 3.03 -5.93
N GLU A 84 8.21 2.87 -6.17
CA GLU A 84 8.79 3.00 -7.51
C GLU A 84 8.20 1.99 -8.49
N LYS A 85 8.09 0.73 -8.07
CA LYS A 85 7.49 -0.31 -8.91
C LYS A 85 6.04 0.02 -9.24
N ARG A 86 5.28 0.51 -8.28
CA ARG A 86 3.89 0.91 -8.49
C ARG A 86 3.80 2.08 -9.47
N GLN A 87 4.66 3.08 -9.33
CA GLN A 87 4.70 4.23 -10.24
C GLN A 87 5.05 3.80 -11.66
N LYS A 88 6.02 2.90 -11.83
CA LYS A 88 6.37 2.36 -13.13
C LYS A 88 5.21 1.61 -13.77
N GLN A 89 4.50 0.81 -12.99
CA GLN A 89 3.33 0.08 -13.47
C GLN A 89 2.21 1.03 -13.90
N ILE A 90 1.96 2.09 -13.14
CA ILE A 90 0.96 3.09 -13.47
C ILE A 90 1.33 3.81 -14.77
N LYS A 91 2.60 4.20 -14.94
CA LYS A 91 3.07 4.83 -16.16
C LYS A 91 2.92 3.91 -17.36
N GLN A 92 3.25 2.64 -17.20
CA GLN A 92 3.11 1.66 -18.27
C GLN A 92 1.65 1.45 -18.65
N LEU A 93 0.76 1.31 -17.68
CA LEU A 93 -0.67 1.20 -17.91
C LEU A 93 -1.24 2.43 -18.61
N LYS A 94 -0.79 3.61 -18.26
CA LYS A 94 -1.18 4.85 -18.93
C LYS A 94 -0.72 4.85 -20.39
N LYS A 95 0.51 4.44 -20.65
CA LYS A 95 1.02 4.32 -22.01
C LYS A 95 0.23 3.32 -22.85
N GLU A 96 -0.08 2.18 -22.26
CA GLU A 96 -0.90 1.16 -22.94
C GLU A 96 -2.30 1.68 -23.21
N LYS A 97 -2.92 2.40 -22.30
CA LYS A 97 -4.21 3.02 -22.50
C LYS A 97 -4.17 4.10 -23.57
N GLU A 98 -3.15 4.94 -23.57
CA GLU A 98 -2.95 5.96 -24.60
C GLU A 98 -2.77 5.33 -25.97
N THR A 99 -1.96 4.27 -26.08
CA THR A 99 -1.74 3.55 -27.31
C THR A 99 -3.04 2.90 -27.80
N ALA A 100 -3.78 2.27 -26.89
CA ALA A 100 -5.07 1.68 -27.22
C ALA A 100 -6.07 2.74 -27.67
N THR A 101 -6.09 3.90 -27.02
CA THR A 101 -6.95 5.00 -27.39
C THR A 101 -6.59 5.55 -28.77
N VAL A 102 -5.31 5.65 -29.08
CA VAL A 102 -4.85 6.07 -30.42
C VAL A 102 -5.27 5.08 -31.48
N ILE A 103 -5.19 3.79 -31.20
CA ILE A 103 -5.66 2.74 -32.12
C ILE A 103 -7.16 2.86 -32.33
N PHE A 104 -7.93 3.10 -31.27
CA PHE A 104 -9.37 3.26 -31.34
C PHE A 104 -9.83 4.61 -31.87
N LEU A 105 -8.98 5.61 -31.91
CA LEU A 105 -9.31 6.93 -32.48
C LEU A 105 -9.67 6.85 -33.96
N GLY A 106 -9.20 5.84 -34.65
CA GLY A 106 -9.65 5.57 -36.00
C GLY A 106 -11.11 5.10 -36.09
N THR A 107 -11.72 4.77 -34.96
CA THR A 107 -13.10 4.27 -34.87
C THR A 107 -13.99 5.12 -33.97
N GLU A 108 -13.62 6.33 -33.70
CA GLU A 108 -14.44 7.33 -32.95
C GLU A 108 -14.76 6.96 -31.50
N PHE A 109 -13.93 6.17 -30.86
CA PHE A 109 -14.21 5.68 -29.52
C PHE A 109 -13.88 6.67 -28.39
N LYS A 110 -13.55 7.90 -28.73
CA LYS A 110 -13.19 8.93 -27.78
C LYS A 110 -14.42 9.52 -27.07
N LEU A 111 -15.57 9.46 -27.68
CA LEU A 111 -16.78 10.12 -27.22
C LEU A 111 -17.49 9.44 -26.05
N PRO A 112 -17.57 8.10 -25.94
CA PRO A 112 -18.41 7.47 -24.92
C PRO A 112 -18.01 7.79 -23.49
N LYS A 113 -16.72 7.97 -23.20
CA LYS A 113 -16.27 8.27 -21.85
C LYS A 113 -16.71 9.65 -21.35
N LYS A 114 -16.64 10.65 -22.21
CA LYS A 114 -17.09 12.00 -21.86
C LYS A 114 -18.59 12.05 -21.69
N GLU A 115 -19.31 11.38 -22.57
CA GLU A 115 -20.75 11.32 -22.51
C GLU A 115 -21.24 10.65 -21.22
N VAL A 116 -20.59 9.56 -20.80
CA VAL A 116 -20.94 8.87 -19.57
C VAL A 116 -20.71 9.76 -18.34
N GLN A 117 -19.62 10.51 -18.30
CA GLN A 117 -19.36 11.44 -17.21
C GLN A 117 -20.35 12.57 -17.17
N GLU A 118 -20.70 13.14 -18.32
CA GLU A 118 -21.71 14.18 -18.41
C GLU A 118 -23.09 13.67 -18.00
N GLN A 119 -23.45 12.47 -18.39
CA GLN A 119 -24.71 11.85 -18.00
C GLN A 119 -24.78 11.61 -16.49
N GLU A 120 -23.72 11.16 -15.89
CA GLU A 120 -23.66 10.97 -14.45
C GLU A 120 -23.84 12.31 -13.71
N ALA A 121 -23.19 13.36 -14.17
CA ALA A 121 -23.35 14.69 -13.59
C ALA A 121 -24.78 15.19 -13.74
N LYS A 122 -25.40 14.99 -14.89
CA LYS A 122 -26.79 15.37 -15.14
C LYS A 122 -27.78 14.60 -14.27
N GLN A 123 -27.51 13.28 -14.09
CA GLN A 123 -28.35 12.46 -13.22
C GLN A 123 -28.29 12.91 -11.78
N THR A 124 -27.09 13.28 -11.31
CA THR A 124 -26.91 13.79 -9.94
C THR A 124 -27.68 15.09 -9.74
N VAL A 125 -27.61 16.01 -10.71
CA VAL A 125 -28.35 17.26 -10.66
C VAL A 125 -29.85 17.00 -10.72
N GLY A 126 -30.30 16.11 -11.58
CA GLY A 126 -31.70 15.72 -11.68
C GLY A 126 -32.25 15.13 -10.40
N ALA A 127 -31.46 14.30 -9.71
CA ALA A 127 -31.85 13.73 -8.42
C ALA A 127 -32.02 14.82 -7.36
N ASN A 128 -31.10 15.80 -7.34
CA ASN A 128 -31.24 16.94 -6.42
C ASN A 128 -32.46 17.80 -6.69
N GLU A 129 -32.77 18.00 -7.95
CA GLU A 129 -34.00 18.74 -8.32
C GLU A 129 -35.26 17.99 -7.90
N SER A 130 -35.28 16.67 -8.05
CA SER A 130 -36.35 15.82 -7.60
C SER A 130 -36.62 15.94 -6.10
N ILE A 131 -35.57 16.04 -5.33
CA ILE A 131 -35.64 16.17 -3.87
C ILE A 131 -36.24 17.53 -3.46
N ARG A 132 -35.98 18.56 -4.24
CA ARG A 132 -36.52 19.91 -3.96
C ARG A 132 -38.02 20.04 -4.22
N LEU A 133 -38.53 19.21 -5.07
CA LEU A 133 -39.93 19.19 -5.38
C LEU A 133 -40.74 18.42 -4.34
#